data_2bd6103b98141d5310f3fb4a75b679d3
#
_entry.id   2bd6103b98141d5310f3fb4a75b679d3
#
_cell.length_a   1.000
_cell.length_b   1.000
_cell.length_c   1.000
_cell.angle_alpha   90.00
_cell.angle_beta   90.00
_cell.angle_gamma   90.00
#
_symmetry.space_group_name_H-M   'P 1'
#
loop_
_entity.id
_entity.type
_entity.pdbx_description
1 polymer ?
#
loop_
_entity_poly.entity_id
_entity_poly.type
_entity_poly.pdbx_seq_one_letter_code
_entity_poly.pdbx_strand_id
1 'polypeptide(L)'
;MELLSLVWRQYRWPFLGVIALSLLSAALGIGLIAFINLRLITAVDTSLRVLPEFLGLLGLLMAVTLGSQLALTTLGHHFVYRLRGEFVKRILDTQIEQVEKIGSASLLAGLTSDIRNITIAFVRLPELVQGIILTFGSAAYLAWLSGKMMLVTALWMALTIWGGFVLVSWVYKHMASLRETEDKLYHDYQTVLEGRKELTLNRERAEYVFNQLYLPDAREYRHHIVRADTFHLSAVNWSNIMMLGAIGLVFWMANSLGWADTAVAATYSLTLLFLRTPLLSAVGALPTLLSAQVAFNKLRQFSLAPYRADFPRPQAHPDWQTLELRDVTFHYPDQRFAVGPLNLTLKRGELVFLIGGNGSGKSTLAMLLTGLYQPISGQILVDGQPLAAERPEEYRKLFSAVFTDVWLFDRLLGPQGEEADPALVATWLERLQMAHKLQLENGKIADLRLSKGQKKRVALLLALAESRDIILLDEWAADQDPHFRREFYQVLLPLMQQMGKTVFAISHDDHYFQHADRLLEMRAGQLAELTGEEREQASRDAVARTA
;
A
#
# COMPACT_ATOMS: atom_id res chain seq x y z
N MET A 1 -0.21 9.97 18.89
CA MET A 1 0.89 10.83 19.36
C MET A 1 2.18 10.61 18.60
N GLU A 2 2.54 9.38 18.24
CA GLU A 2 3.77 9.07 17.49
C GLU A 2 3.81 9.65 16.07
N LEU A 3 2.68 9.66 15.35
CA LEU A 3 2.57 10.27 14.03
C LEU A 3 2.93 11.77 14.08
N LEU A 4 2.38 12.50 15.05
CA LEU A 4 2.68 13.91 15.26
C LEU A 4 4.13 14.13 15.68
N SER A 5 4.71 13.23 16.48
CA SER A 5 6.12 13.31 16.87
C SER A 5 7.07 13.11 15.69
N LEU A 6 6.70 12.24 14.73
CA LEU A 6 7.47 12.01 13.52
C LEU A 6 7.46 13.26 12.61
N VAL A 7 6.29 13.86 12.43
CA VAL A 7 6.15 15.11 11.67
C VAL A 7 6.92 16.24 12.31
N TRP A 8 6.81 16.39 13.64
CA TRP A 8 7.57 17.37 14.40
C TRP A 8 9.08 17.19 14.23
N ARG A 9 9.55 15.97 14.25
CA ARG A 9 10.98 15.66 14.15
C ARG A 9 11.55 15.95 12.76
N GLN A 10 10.76 15.74 11.70
CA GLN A 10 11.18 15.94 10.30
C GLN A 10 10.90 17.34 9.75
N TYR A 11 9.79 17.97 10.17
CA TYR A 11 9.27 19.21 9.57
C TYR A 11 8.97 20.30 10.61
N ARG A 12 9.73 20.35 11.71
CA ARG A 12 9.50 21.29 12.83
C ARG A 12 9.33 22.74 12.39
N TRP A 13 10.19 23.25 11.54
CA TRP A 13 10.17 24.66 11.11
C TRP A 13 8.97 24.99 10.21
N PRO A 14 8.70 24.24 9.11
CA PRO A 14 7.48 24.43 8.34
C PRO A 14 6.20 24.28 9.17
N PHE A 15 6.16 23.30 10.09
CA PHE A 15 5.01 23.06 10.95
C PHE A 15 4.78 24.22 11.93
N LEU A 16 5.83 24.76 12.55
CA LEU A 16 5.75 25.96 13.39
C LEU A 16 5.29 27.18 12.59
N GLY A 17 5.77 27.37 11.37
CA GLY A 17 5.31 28.45 10.49
C GLY A 17 3.80 28.36 10.20
N VAL A 18 3.29 27.16 9.95
CA VAL A 18 1.85 26.94 9.72
C VAL A 18 1.04 27.21 10.99
N ILE A 19 1.51 26.76 12.17
CA ILE A 19 0.85 27.07 13.45
C ILE A 19 0.81 28.58 13.67
N ALA A 20 1.91 29.28 13.42
CA ALA A 20 1.97 30.73 13.58
C ALA A 20 0.99 31.45 12.63
N LEU A 21 0.89 31.03 11.37
CA LEU A 21 -0.10 31.53 10.42
C LEU A 21 -1.55 31.23 10.87
N SER A 22 -1.80 30.04 11.42
CA SER A 22 -3.12 29.67 11.95
C SER A 22 -3.49 30.51 13.18
N LEU A 23 -2.53 30.78 14.07
CA LEU A 23 -2.71 31.68 15.21
C LEU A 23 -3.01 33.12 14.74
N LEU A 24 -2.26 33.60 13.75
CA LEU A 24 -2.49 34.92 13.17
C LEU A 24 -3.88 35.02 12.51
N SER A 25 -4.29 34.00 11.75
CA SER A 25 -5.62 33.91 11.16
C SER A 25 -6.73 33.95 12.22
N ALA A 26 -6.55 33.20 13.29
CA ALA A 26 -7.50 33.20 14.41
C ALA A 26 -7.57 34.55 15.12
N ALA A 27 -6.43 35.18 15.38
CA ALA A 27 -6.37 36.51 15.99
C ALA A 27 -7.05 37.58 15.11
N LEU A 28 -6.82 37.53 13.78
CA LEU A 28 -7.47 38.41 12.83
C LEU A 28 -8.99 38.16 12.77
N GLY A 29 -9.45 36.92 12.86
CA GLY A 29 -10.87 36.58 12.92
C GLY A 29 -11.56 37.16 14.15
N ILE A 30 -10.95 37.01 15.32
CA ILE A 30 -11.45 37.63 16.58
C ILE A 30 -11.36 39.15 16.48
N GLY A 31 -10.27 39.70 15.92
CA GLY A 31 -10.12 41.13 15.70
C GLY A 31 -11.19 41.72 14.77
N LEU A 32 -11.58 40.97 13.73
CA LEU A 32 -12.69 41.36 12.85
C LEU A 32 -14.02 41.44 13.60
N ILE A 33 -14.33 40.48 14.45
CA ILE A 33 -15.53 40.49 15.30
C ILE A 33 -15.48 41.67 16.26
N ALA A 34 -14.34 41.93 16.89
CA ALA A 34 -14.16 43.08 17.77
C ALA A 34 -14.30 44.41 17.01
N PHE A 35 -13.78 44.50 15.78
CA PHE A 35 -13.96 45.69 14.93
C PHE A 35 -15.43 45.94 14.60
N ILE A 36 -16.19 44.89 14.23
CA ILE A 36 -17.62 44.98 13.96
C ILE A 36 -18.34 45.49 15.21
N ASN A 37 -18.05 44.92 16.38
CA ASN A 37 -18.68 45.33 17.65
C ASN A 37 -18.37 46.79 17.97
N LEU A 38 -17.12 47.19 17.99
CA LEU A 38 -16.70 48.49 18.47
C LEU A 38 -17.03 49.63 17.49
N ARG A 39 -16.86 49.41 16.17
CA ARG A 39 -17.00 50.46 15.16
C ARG A 39 -18.34 50.48 14.44
N LEU A 40 -18.97 49.31 14.22
CA LEU A 40 -20.20 49.23 13.45
C LEU A 40 -21.45 49.09 14.30
N ILE A 41 -21.37 48.42 15.47
CA ILE A 41 -22.55 48.20 16.33
C ILE A 41 -22.62 49.22 17.47
N THR A 42 -21.53 49.41 18.20
CA THR A 42 -21.54 50.22 19.41
C THR A 42 -21.32 51.70 19.12
N ALA A 43 -20.33 52.07 18.36
CA ALA A 43 -19.97 53.45 18.08
C ALA A 43 -20.77 54.08 16.93
N VAL A 44 -21.42 53.31 16.07
CA VAL A 44 -22.11 53.74 14.84
C VAL A 44 -21.30 54.81 14.08
N ASP A 45 -20.07 54.45 13.76
CA ASP A 45 -19.16 55.40 13.08
C ASP A 45 -19.62 55.65 11.64
N THR A 46 -20.06 56.87 11.36
CA THR A 46 -20.55 57.27 10.05
C THR A 46 -19.44 57.72 9.09
N SER A 47 -18.17 57.58 9.49
CA SER A 47 -17.02 57.93 8.67
C SER A 47 -16.92 57.03 7.45
N LEU A 48 -16.73 57.61 6.24
CA LEU A 48 -16.50 56.85 5.02
C LEU A 48 -15.21 56.00 5.05
N ARG A 49 -14.34 56.23 6.03
CA ARG A 49 -13.07 55.48 6.19
C ARG A 49 -13.28 54.08 6.81
N VAL A 50 -14.38 53.87 7.52
CA VAL A 50 -14.66 52.58 8.19
C VAL A 50 -14.81 51.44 7.18
N LEU A 51 -15.41 51.70 6.03
CA LEU A 51 -15.58 50.68 4.99
C LEU A 51 -14.25 50.20 4.39
N PRO A 52 -13.31 51.07 3.96
CA PRO A 52 -12.00 50.62 3.51
C PRO A 52 -11.17 49.89 4.56
N GLU A 53 -11.23 50.32 5.83
CA GLU A 53 -10.58 49.63 6.97
C GLU A 53 -11.15 48.24 7.16
N PHE A 54 -12.46 48.09 7.14
CA PHE A 54 -13.15 46.80 7.22
C PHE A 54 -12.79 45.86 6.07
N LEU A 55 -12.83 46.35 4.82
CA LEU A 55 -12.48 45.58 3.63
C LEU A 55 -11.00 45.16 3.63
N GLY A 56 -10.12 46.08 4.11
CA GLY A 56 -8.71 45.76 4.27
C GLY A 56 -8.46 44.65 5.28
N LEU A 57 -9.14 44.70 6.44
CA LEU A 57 -9.03 43.66 7.46
C LEU A 57 -9.59 42.32 6.96
N LEU A 58 -10.71 42.35 6.23
CA LEU A 58 -11.31 41.16 5.61
C LEU A 58 -10.39 40.54 4.53
N GLY A 59 -9.78 41.37 3.69
CA GLY A 59 -8.80 40.95 2.70
C GLY A 59 -7.55 40.34 3.33
N LEU A 60 -7.07 40.94 4.44
CA LEU A 60 -5.94 40.41 5.19
C LEU A 60 -6.28 39.06 5.85
N LEU A 61 -7.44 38.94 6.48
CA LEU A 61 -7.93 37.69 7.05
C LEU A 61 -7.99 36.59 5.98
N MET A 62 -8.58 36.90 4.82
CA MET A 62 -8.68 35.97 3.69
C MET A 62 -7.30 35.51 3.23
N ALA A 63 -6.36 36.45 3.02
CA ALA A 63 -5.01 36.15 2.56
C ALA A 63 -4.25 35.26 3.56
N VAL A 64 -4.30 35.57 4.86
CA VAL A 64 -3.61 34.80 5.91
C VAL A 64 -4.25 33.42 6.08
N THR A 65 -5.58 33.34 6.07
CA THR A 65 -6.29 32.04 6.20
C THR A 65 -5.98 31.13 5.01
N LEU A 66 -6.10 31.66 3.79
CA LEU A 66 -5.77 30.92 2.57
C LEU A 66 -4.30 30.49 2.56
N GLY A 67 -3.38 31.42 2.90
CA GLY A 67 -1.95 31.12 3.01
C GLY A 67 -1.64 30.01 4.01
N SER A 68 -2.28 30.03 5.19
CA SER A 68 -2.15 28.98 6.20
C SER A 68 -2.65 27.62 5.68
N GLN A 69 -3.83 27.60 5.05
CA GLN A 69 -4.41 26.35 4.51
C GLN A 69 -3.57 25.78 3.36
N LEU A 70 -3.11 26.62 2.43
CA LEU A 70 -2.24 26.21 1.32
C LEU A 70 -0.90 25.67 1.82
N ALA A 71 -0.26 26.36 2.77
CA ALA A 71 1.01 25.93 3.34
C ALA A 71 0.90 24.55 3.99
N LEU A 72 -0.16 24.30 4.73
CA LEU A 72 -0.33 23.03 5.42
C LEU A 72 -0.79 21.90 4.49
N THR A 73 -1.65 22.19 3.52
CA THR A 73 -2.02 21.22 2.49
C THR A 73 -0.78 20.77 1.71
N THR A 74 0.07 21.71 1.31
CA THR A 74 1.32 21.41 0.62
C THR A 74 2.26 20.58 1.48
N LEU A 75 2.43 20.95 2.75
CA LEU A 75 3.26 20.21 3.71
C LEU A 75 2.73 18.77 3.92
N GLY A 76 1.41 18.62 4.09
CA GLY A 76 0.76 17.33 4.28
C GLY A 76 0.94 16.40 3.08
N HIS A 77 0.71 16.90 1.86
CA HIS A 77 0.90 16.11 0.65
C HIS A 77 2.37 15.76 0.39
N HIS A 78 3.30 16.66 0.69
CA HIS A 78 4.74 16.38 0.59
C HIS A 78 5.17 15.27 1.57
N PHE A 79 4.69 15.33 2.80
CA PHE A 79 4.93 14.28 3.79
C PHE A 79 4.40 12.93 3.33
N VAL A 80 3.17 12.89 2.80
CA VAL A 80 2.55 11.64 2.32
C VAL A 80 3.26 11.09 1.08
N TYR A 81 3.67 11.96 0.15
CA TYR A 81 4.48 11.57 -1.00
C TYR A 81 5.76 10.86 -0.55
N ARG A 82 6.47 11.46 0.41
CA ARG A 82 7.69 10.87 0.98
C ARG A 82 7.39 9.55 1.71
N LEU A 83 6.35 9.51 2.55
CA LEU A 83 5.95 8.31 3.28
C LEU A 83 5.66 7.14 2.33
N ARG A 84 4.96 7.39 1.21
CA ARG A 84 4.72 6.37 0.18
C ARG A 84 6.00 5.87 -0.45
N GLY A 85 6.89 6.78 -0.84
CA GLY A 85 8.19 6.41 -1.42
C GLY A 85 9.03 5.58 -0.46
N GLU A 86 9.11 5.99 0.81
CA GLU A 86 9.81 5.24 1.86
C GLU A 86 9.17 3.86 2.09
N PHE A 87 7.85 3.77 2.08
CA PHE A 87 7.16 2.49 2.28
C PHE A 87 7.39 1.53 1.12
N VAL A 88 7.29 1.99 -0.13
CA VAL A 88 7.60 1.19 -1.32
C VAL A 88 9.06 0.72 -1.29
N LYS A 89 10.00 1.61 -0.99
CA LYS A 89 11.43 1.26 -0.90
C LYS A 89 11.69 0.22 0.18
N ARG A 90 11.06 0.36 1.35
CA ARG A 90 11.16 -0.63 2.43
C ARG A 90 10.59 -2.00 2.05
N ILE A 91 9.48 -2.05 1.28
CA ILE A 91 8.95 -3.31 0.74
C ILE A 91 9.99 -3.97 -0.17
N LEU A 92 10.63 -3.19 -1.07
CA LEU A 92 11.64 -3.70 -2.00
C LEU A 92 12.89 -4.23 -1.28
N ASP A 93 13.26 -3.63 -0.15
CA ASP A 93 14.42 -4.02 0.65
C ASP A 93 14.10 -5.13 1.67
N THR A 94 12.83 -5.45 1.88
CA THR A 94 12.39 -6.48 2.83
C THR A 94 12.54 -7.88 2.20
N GLN A 95 12.94 -8.85 3.01
CA GLN A 95 13.05 -10.23 2.60
C GLN A 95 11.69 -10.78 2.12
N ILE A 96 11.71 -11.58 1.07
CA ILE A 96 10.50 -12.13 0.43
C ILE A 96 9.64 -12.90 1.42
N GLU A 97 10.24 -13.72 2.28
CA GLU A 97 9.52 -14.47 3.32
C GLU A 97 8.66 -13.57 4.21
N GLN A 98 9.19 -12.41 4.60
CA GLN A 98 8.46 -11.44 5.42
C GLN A 98 7.34 -10.77 4.62
N VAL A 99 7.57 -10.46 3.34
CA VAL A 99 6.56 -9.90 2.43
C VAL A 99 5.41 -10.89 2.22
N GLU A 100 5.73 -12.16 1.99
CA GLU A 100 4.74 -13.25 1.85
C GLU A 100 3.94 -13.48 3.14
N LYS A 101 4.60 -13.43 4.31
CA LYS A 101 3.95 -13.53 5.61
C LYS A 101 2.93 -12.42 5.87
N ILE A 102 3.25 -11.19 5.47
CA ILE A 102 2.34 -10.04 5.57
C ILE A 102 1.17 -10.21 4.58
N GLY A 103 1.47 -10.70 3.38
CA GLY A 103 0.55 -10.88 2.27
C GLY A 103 0.35 -9.62 1.44
N SER A 104 0.22 -9.82 0.13
CA SER A 104 0.08 -8.74 -0.85
C SER A 104 -1.16 -7.87 -0.62
N ALA A 105 -2.27 -8.45 -0.19
CA ALA A 105 -3.51 -7.71 0.11
C ALA A 105 -3.32 -6.72 1.26
N SER A 106 -2.63 -7.13 2.34
CA SER A 106 -2.35 -6.25 3.50
C SER A 106 -1.40 -5.11 3.14
N LEU A 107 -0.36 -5.40 2.34
CA LEU A 107 0.58 -4.38 1.84
C LEU A 107 -0.10 -3.39 0.90
N LEU A 108 -0.96 -3.88 0.00
CA LEU A 108 -1.73 -3.03 -0.91
C LEU A 108 -2.71 -2.13 -0.14
N ALA A 109 -3.39 -2.66 0.87
CA ALA A 109 -4.24 -1.88 1.78
C ALA A 109 -3.41 -0.80 2.51
N GLY A 110 -2.20 -1.13 2.95
CA GLY A 110 -1.25 -0.20 3.56
C GLY A 110 -0.90 0.95 2.62
N LEU A 111 -0.52 0.64 1.37
CA LEU A 111 -0.15 1.63 0.34
C LEU A 111 -1.33 2.51 -0.12
N THR A 112 -2.55 2.03 -0.01
CA THR A 112 -3.76 2.72 -0.50
C THR A 112 -4.58 3.32 0.62
N SER A 113 -5.39 2.52 1.33
CA SER A 113 -6.35 2.99 2.31
C SER A 113 -5.69 3.55 3.58
N ASP A 114 -4.68 2.88 4.12
CA ASP A 114 -4.04 3.31 5.36
C ASP A 114 -3.28 4.62 5.17
N ILE A 115 -2.50 4.76 4.09
CA ILE A 115 -1.82 6.03 3.76
C ILE A 115 -2.83 7.13 3.42
N ARG A 116 -3.95 6.81 2.76
CA ARG A 116 -5.03 7.78 2.52
C ARG A 116 -5.62 8.31 3.82
N ASN A 117 -5.87 7.46 4.82
CA ASN A 117 -6.36 7.88 6.12
C ASN A 117 -5.38 8.84 6.83
N ILE A 118 -4.09 8.55 6.74
CA ILE A 118 -3.04 9.44 7.23
C ILE A 118 -3.08 10.78 6.47
N THR A 119 -3.26 10.78 5.14
CA THR A 119 -3.37 11.99 4.33
C THR A 119 -4.53 12.87 4.76
N ILE A 120 -5.72 12.28 4.92
CA ILE A 120 -6.93 13.01 5.33
C ILE A 120 -6.73 13.65 6.70
N ALA A 121 -6.08 12.96 7.64
CA ALA A 121 -5.77 13.50 8.96
C ALA A 121 -4.86 14.73 8.88
N PHE A 122 -3.84 14.70 8.02
CA PHE A 122 -2.97 15.86 7.81
C PHE A 122 -3.70 17.06 7.22
N VAL A 123 -4.58 16.83 6.25
CA VAL A 123 -5.39 17.89 5.64
C VAL A 123 -6.35 18.51 6.66
N ARG A 124 -6.86 17.71 7.63
CA ARG A 124 -7.78 18.19 8.67
C ARG A 124 -7.10 18.74 9.93
N LEU A 125 -5.83 18.52 10.11
CA LEU A 125 -5.09 19.02 11.28
C LEU A 125 -5.16 20.56 11.44
N PRO A 126 -5.09 21.38 10.38
CA PRO A 126 -5.29 22.84 10.48
C PRO A 126 -6.66 23.23 11.00
N GLU A 127 -7.69 22.55 10.49
CA GLU A 127 -9.07 22.82 10.90
C GLU A 127 -9.22 22.59 12.41
N LEU A 128 -8.59 21.51 12.94
CA LEU A 128 -8.55 21.24 14.38
C LEU A 128 -7.83 22.35 15.15
N VAL A 129 -6.61 22.70 14.74
CA VAL A 129 -5.81 23.72 15.42
C VAL A 129 -6.49 25.07 15.38
N GLN A 130 -6.95 25.50 14.20
CA GLN A 130 -7.66 26.76 14.02
C GLN A 130 -8.97 26.78 14.81
N GLY A 131 -9.75 25.69 14.77
CA GLY A 131 -11.01 25.56 15.50
C GLY A 131 -10.81 25.67 17.01
N ILE A 132 -9.79 25.02 17.58
CA ILE A 132 -9.43 25.12 19.00
C ILE A 132 -9.07 26.56 19.36
N ILE A 133 -8.16 27.18 18.61
CA ILE A 133 -7.68 28.53 18.89
C ILE A 133 -8.81 29.56 18.81
N LEU A 134 -9.63 29.49 17.74
CA LEU A 134 -10.79 30.38 17.57
C LEU A 134 -11.81 30.19 18.70
N THR A 135 -12.08 28.96 19.11
CA THR A 135 -13.02 28.67 20.18
C THR A 135 -12.56 29.27 21.52
N PHE A 136 -11.32 29.00 21.93
CA PHE A 136 -10.80 29.54 23.19
C PHE A 136 -10.61 31.05 23.16
N GLY A 137 -10.09 31.59 22.03
CA GLY A 137 -9.90 33.04 21.90
C GLY A 137 -11.24 33.81 21.87
N SER A 138 -12.23 33.30 21.14
CA SER A 138 -13.59 33.90 21.14
C SER A 138 -14.27 33.77 22.50
N ALA A 139 -14.10 32.62 23.18
CA ALA A 139 -14.63 32.45 24.53
C ALA A 139 -14.02 33.47 25.51
N ALA A 140 -12.73 33.71 25.45
CA ALA A 140 -12.05 34.72 26.25
C ALA A 140 -12.59 36.15 25.95
N TYR A 141 -12.76 36.46 24.66
CA TYR A 141 -13.33 37.76 24.24
C TYR A 141 -14.76 37.94 24.72
N LEU A 142 -15.63 36.93 24.57
CA LEU A 142 -17.00 36.96 25.04
C LEU A 142 -17.09 37.05 26.56
N ALA A 143 -16.22 36.35 27.30
CA ALA A 143 -16.14 36.43 28.77
C ALA A 143 -15.77 37.85 29.25
N TRP A 144 -14.91 38.54 28.49
CA TRP A 144 -14.56 39.93 28.77
C TRP A 144 -15.75 40.89 28.58
N LEU A 145 -16.62 40.64 27.57
CA LEU A 145 -17.82 41.45 27.34
C LEU A 145 -18.89 41.23 28.42
N SER A 146 -19.18 39.97 28.78
CA SER A 146 -20.11 39.62 29.85
C SER A 146 -19.88 38.22 30.39
N GLY A 147 -19.25 38.10 31.56
CA GLY A 147 -18.97 36.80 32.18
C GLY A 147 -20.22 35.98 32.53
N LYS A 148 -21.33 36.62 32.88
CA LYS A 148 -22.60 35.94 33.18
C LYS A 148 -23.23 35.31 31.94
N MET A 149 -23.29 36.05 30.84
CA MET A 149 -23.78 35.54 29.56
C MET A 149 -22.88 34.43 29.03
N MET A 150 -21.56 34.59 29.18
CA MET A 150 -20.58 33.58 28.76
C MET A 150 -20.80 32.23 29.45
N LEU A 151 -21.07 32.21 30.75
CA LEU A 151 -21.26 30.95 31.48
C LEU A 151 -22.50 30.20 30.96
N VAL A 152 -23.63 30.88 30.76
CA VAL A 152 -24.86 30.25 30.24
C VAL A 152 -24.68 29.82 28.78
N THR A 153 -24.04 30.64 27.95
CA THR A 153 -23.74 30.31 26.54
C THR A 153 -22.80 29.12 26.46
N ALA A 154 -21.79 29.07 27.32
CA ALA A 154 -20.84 27.92 27.36
C ALA A 154 -21.58 26.63 27.77
N LEU A 155 -22.49 26.68 28.75
CA LEU A 155 -23.30 25.52 29.14
C LEU A 155 -24.20 25.05 27.99
N TRP A 156 -24.84 25.99 27.27
CA TRP A 156 -25.66 25.69 26.10
C TRP A 156 -24.82 25.07 24.97
N MET A 157 -23.63 25.59 24.71
CA MET A 157 -22.70 25.04 23.74
C MET A 157 -22.21 23.65 24.14
N ALA A 158 -21.92 23.45 25.43
CA ALA A 158 -21.55 22.12 25.95
C ALA A 158 -22.66 21.08 25.71
N LEU A 159 -23.93 21.48 25.97
CA LEU A 159 -25.09 20.63 25.67
C LEU A 159 -25.22 20.34 24.16
N THR A 160 -25.00 21.36 23.34
CA THR A 160 -25.02 21.22 21.87
C THR A 160 -23.96 20.23 21.39
N ILE A 161 -22.74 20.36 21.88
CA ILE A 161 -21.62 19.46 21.54
C ILE A 161 -21.88 18.05 22.05
N TRP A 162 -22.36 17.89 23.28
CA TRP A 162 -22.70 16.61 23.87
C TRP A 162 -23.76 15.85 23.06
N GLY A 163 -24.88 16.52 22.72
CA GLY A 163 -25.95 15.93 21.92
C GLY A 163 -25.47 15.55 20.50
N GLY A 164 -24.65 16.43 19.88
CA GLY A 164 -23.98 16.13 18.60
C GLY A 164 -23.05 14.92 18.69
N PHE A 165 -22.25 14.84 19.75
CA PHE A 165 -21.33 13.71 19.98
C PHE A 165 -22.09 12.38 20.14
N VAL A 166 -23.20 12.36 20.88
CA VAL A 166 -24.05 11.16 21.02
C VAL A 166 -24.54 10.70 19.64
N LEU A 167 -25.08 11.60 18.83
CA LEU A 167 -25.57 11.28 17.48
C LEU A 167 -24.47 10.78 16.56
N VAL A 168 -23.31 11.44 16.57
CA VAL A 168 -22.14 11.05 15.78
C VAL A 168 -21.58 9.70 16.24
N SER A 169 -21.63 9.36 17.52
CA SER A 169 -21.19 8.05 18.01
C SER A 169 -22.01 6.89 17.40
N TRP A 170 -23.30 7.10 17.18
CA TRP A 170 -24.16 6.15 16.46
C TRP A 170 -23.81 6.04 14.99
N VAL A 171 -23.39 7.15 14.33
CA VAL A 171 -22.87 7.11 12.97
C VAL A 171 -21.66 6.17 12.90
N TYR A 172 -20.69 6.32 13.80
CA TYR A 172 -19.48 5.46 13.82
C TYR A 172 -19.81 3.99 14.05
N LYS A 173 -20.76 3.68 14.92
CA LYS A 173 -21.20 2.31 15.15
C LYS A 173 -21.72 1.66 13.86
N HIS A 174 -22.61 2.37 13.13
CA HIS A 174 -23.13 1.86 11.87
C HIS A 174 -22.08 1.83 10.75
N MET A 175 -21.15 2.79 10.72
CA MET A 175 -20.04 2.79 9.76
C MET A 175 -19.06 1.64 9.98
N ALA A 176 -18.86 1.17 11.21
CA ALA A 176 -18.04 -0.02 11.48
C ALA A 176 -18.69 -1.29 10.89
N SER A 177 -20.01 -1.49 11.16
CA SER A 177 -20.76 -2.62 10.58
C SER A 177 -20.87 -2.52 9.05
N LEU A 178 -20.94 -1.28 8.51
CA LEU A 178 -20.93 -1.05 7.07
C LEU A 178 -19.66 -1.57 6.40
N ARG A 179 -18.50 -1.38 7.01
CA ARG A 179 -17.22 -1.90 6.48
C ARG A 179 -17.21 -3.42 6.39
N GLU A 180 -17.70 -4.11 7.43
CA GLU A 180 -17.79 -5.58 7.40
C GLU A 180 -18.71 -6.07 6.28
N THR A 181 -19.84 -5.38 6.08
CA THR A 181 -20.78 -5.72 5.00
C THR A 181 -20.23 -5.35 3.63
N GLU A 182 -19.45 -4.28 3.54
CA GLU A 182 -18.78 -3.87 2.30
C GLU A 182 -17.76 -4.94 1.86
N ASP A 183 -17.01 -5.53 2.79
CA ASP A 183 -16.07 -6.63 2.48
C ASP A 183 -16.81 -7.87 1.94
N LYS A 184 -18.00 -8.20 2.50
CA LYS A 184 -18.85 -9.27 1.96
C LYS A 184 -19.31 -8.98 0.54
N LEU A 185 -19.79 -7.74 0.28
CA LEU A 185 -20.20 -7.32 -1.06
C LEU A 185 -19.04 -7.36 -2.07
N TYR A 186 -17.83 -6.99 -1.67
CA TYR A 186 -16.66 -7.13 -2.54
C TYR A 186 -16.40 -8.59 -2.91
N HIS A 187 -16.55 -9.50 -1.96
CA HIS A 187 -16.42 -10.93 -2.23
C HIS A 187 -17.51 -11.42 -3.20
N ASP A 188 -18.75 -10.96 -3.04
CA ASP A 188 -19.85 -11.28 -3.95
C ASP A 188 -19.58 -10.74 -5.36
N TYR A 189 -19.11 -9.50 -5.48
CA TYR A 189 -18.71 -8.92 -6.78
C TYR A 189 -17.60 -9.73 -7.44
N GLN A 190 -16.58 -10.12 -6.67
CA GLN A 190 -15.50 -10.96 -7.16
C GLN A 190 -16.04 -12.32 -7.65
N THR A 191 -16.92 -12.95 -6.87
CA THR A 191 -17.59 -14.21 -7.25
C THR A 191 -18.34 -14.08 -8.58
N VAL A 192 -19.07 -12.97 -8.78
CA VAL A 192 -19.81 -12.72 -10.04
C VAL A 192 -18.86 -12.46 -11.20
N LEU A 193 -17.78 -11.70 -11.00
CA LEU A 193 -16.85 -11.33 -12.07
C LEU A 193 -15.94 -12.49 -12.48
N GLU A 194 -15.35 -13.19 -11.50
CA GLU A 194 -14.44 -14.31 -11.76
C GLU A 194 -15.20 -15.58 -12.19
N GLY A 195 -16.35 -15.86 -11.54
CA GLY A 195 -17.22 -16.99 -11.87
C GLY A 195 -18.17 -16.76 -13.03
N ARG A 196 -18.02 -15.69 -13.82
CA ARG A 196 -18.97 -15.30 -14.85
C ARG A 196 -19.26 -16.40 -15.88
N LYS A 197 -18.25 -17.18 -16.27
CA LYS A 197 -18.41 -18.25 -17.27
C LYS A 197 -19.31 -19.35 -16.72
N GLU A 198 -19.06 -19.79 -15.51
CA GLU A 198 -19.81 -20.82 -14.80
C GLU A 198 -21.24 -20.36 -14.50
N LEU A 199 -21.40 -19.12 -14.07
CA LEU A 199 -22.72 -18.51 -13.81
C LEU A 199 -23.54 -18.30 -15.11
N THR A 200 -22.86 -18.07 -16.24
CA THR A 200 -23.53 -17.98 -17.54
C THR A 200 -24.00 -19.35 -18.04
N LEU A 201 -23.21 -20.39 -17.79
CA LEU A 201 -23.56 -21.76 -18.15
C LEU A 201 -24.63 -22.39 -17.23
N ASN A 202 -24.66 -21.98 -15.96
CA ASN A 202 -25.59 -22.50 -14.96
C ASN A 202 -26.42 -21.36 -14.35
N ARG A 203 -27.64 -21.18 -14.88
CA ARG A 203 -28.55 -20.11 -14.45
C ARG A 203 -29.07 -20.29 -13.04
N GLU A 204 -29.28 -21.51 -12.59
CA GLU A 204 -29.73 -21.83 -11.24
C GLU A 204 -28.66 -21.41 -10.20
N ARG A 205 -27.40 -21.63 -10.52
CA ARG A 205 -26.28 -21.14 -9.71
C ARG A 205 -26.21 -19.61 -9.69
N ALA A 206 -26.45 -18.96 -10.83
CA ALA A 206 -26.50 -17.50 -10.91
C ALA A 206 -27.65 -16.94 -10.05
N GLU A 207 -28.83 -17.57 -10.09
CA GLU A 207 -29.97 -17.22 -9.25
C GLU A 207 -29.66 -17.40 -7.76
N TYR A 208 -29.01 -18.50 -7.38
CA TYR A 208 -28.56 -18.72 -6.00
C TYR A 208 -27.59 -17.62 -5.53
N VAL A 209 -26.55 -17.31 -6.31
CA VAL A 209 -25.56 -16.27 -5.96
C VAL A 209 -26.26 -14.92 -5.80
N PHE A 210 -27.17 -14.57 -6.70
CA PHE A 210 -27.88 -13.30 -6.61
C PHE A 210 -28.86 -13.24 -5.44
N ASN A 211 -29.70 -14.25 -5.24
CA ASN A 211 -30.77 -14.21 -4.25
C ASN A 211 -30.31 -14.57 -2.83
N GLN A 212 -29.34 -15.49 -2.69
CA GLN A 212 -28.92 -16.05 -1.39
C GLN A 212 -27.61 -15.45 -0.86
N LEU A 213 -26.77 -14.88 -1.71
CA LEU A 213 -25.53 -14.23 -1.29
C LEU A 213 -25.66 -12.71 -1.42
N TYR A 214 -25.72 -12.18 -2.64
CA TYR A 214 -25.69 -10.75 -2.91
C TYR A 214 -26.85 -9.96 -2.29
N LEU A 215 -28.11 -10.40 -2.47
CA LEU A 215 -29.27 -9.62 -2.01
C LEU A 215 -29.36 -9.47 -0.49
N PRO A 216 -29.07 -10.50 0.34
CA PRO A 216 -29.02 -10.36 1.80
C PRO A 216 -27.95 -9.34 2.23
N ASP A 217 -26.72 -9.45 1.70
CA ASP A 217 -25.63 -8.58 2.04
C ASP A 217 -25.87 -7.13 1.55
N ALA A 218 -26.46 -6.97 0.37
CA ALA A 218 -26.88 -5.65 -0.14
C ALA A 218 -27.99 -5.00 0.71
N ARG A 219 -28.90 -5.79 1.29
CA ARG A 219 -29.94 -5.29 2.20
C ARG A 219 -29.34 -4.88 3.54
N GLU A 220 -28.40 -5.65 4.07
CA GLU A 220 -27.68 -5.33 5.30
C GLU A 220 -26.87 -4.05 5.12
N TYR A 221 -26.11 -3.92 4.01
CA TYR A 221 -25.40 -2.69 3.64
C TYR A 221 -26.34 -1.48 3.60
N ARG A 222 -27.46 -1.60 2.88
CA ARG A 222 -28.47 -0.54 2.79
C ARG A 222 -29.01 -0.15 4.16
N HIS A 223 -29.25 -1.12 5.06
CA HIS A 223 -29.73 -0.85 6.40
C HIS A 223 -28.73 0.03 7.18
N HIS A 224 -27.46 -0.34 7.17
CA HIS A 224 -26.44 0.39 7.90
C HIS A 224 -26.16 1.77 7.32
N ILE A 225 -26.11 1.92 5.98
CA ILE A 225 -25.87 3.23 5.36
C ILE A 225 -27.02 4.20 5.63
N VAL A 226 -28.28 3.76 5.50
CA VAL A 226 -29.43 4.59 5.79
C VAL A 226 -29.46 5.04 7.27
N ARG A 227 -29.10 4.16 8.20
CA ARG A 227 -28.98 4.50 9.61
C ARG A 227 -27.85 5.50 9.88
N ALA A 228 -26.68 5.27 9.30
CA ALA A 228 -25.54 6.18 9.44
C ALA A 228 -25.90 7.58 8.92
N ASP A 229 -26.49 7.68 7.73
CA ASP A 229 -26.91 8.95 7.14
C ASP A 229 -28.01 9.63 7.97
N THR A 230 -28.97 8.87 8.48
CA THR A 230 -30.04 9.41 9.36
C THR A 230 -29.44 10.05 10.61
N PHE A 231 -28.51 9.36 11.30
CA PHE A 231 -27.87 9.93 12.48
C PHE A 231 -26.96 11.12 12.13
N HIS A 232 -26.28 11.06 10.99
CA HIS A 232 -25.47 12.19 10.51
C HIS A 232 -26.33 13.44 10.25
N LEU A 233 -27.41 13.30 9.49
CA LEU A 233 -28.34 14.39 9.22
C LEU A 233 -29.00 14.92 10.51
N SER A 234 -29.33 14.02 11.44
CA SER A 234 -29.85 14.39 12.76
C SER A 234 -28.83 15.20 13.55
N ALA A 235 -27.55 14.85 13.53
CA ALA A 235 -26.48 15.60 14.20
C ALA A 235 -26.30 17.00 13.59
N VAL A 236 -26.37 17.10 12.25
CA VAL A 236 -26.33 18.41 11.57
C VAL A 236 -27.52 19.27 11.92
N ASN A 237 -28.74 18.72 11.90
CA ASN A 237 -29.97 19.45 12.25
C ASN A 237 -29.97 19.84 13.73
N TRP A 238 -29.58 18.95 14.63
CA TRP A 238 -29.38 19.25 16.04
C TRP A 238 -28.50 20.48 16.24
N SER A 239 -27.30 20.46 15.62
CA SER A 239 -26.36 21.59 15.70
C SER A 239 -26.97 22.89 15.19
N ASN A 240 -27.69 22.85 14.04
CA ASN A 240 -28.33 24.03 13.45
C ASN A 240 -29.40 24.63 14.37
N ILE A 241 -30.28 23.79 14.90
CA ILE A 241 -31.38 24.21 15.76
C ILE A 241 -30.84 24.75 17.10
N MET A 242 -29.86 24.05 17.68
CA MET A 242 -29.26 24.50 18.96
C MET A 242 -28.48 25.82 18.79
N MET A 243 -27.87 26.07 17.63
CA MET A 243 -27.25 27.38 17.34
C MET A 243 -28.27 28.51 17.22
N LEU A 244 -29.41 28.29 16.56
CA LEU A 244 -30.51 29.25 16.55
C LEU A 244 -31.05 29.49 17.97
N GLY A 245 -31.18 28.41 18.74
CA GLY A 245 -31.58 28.51 20.16
C GLY A 245 -30.59 29.33 21.00
N ALA A 246 -29.30 29.20 20.76
CA ALA A 246 -28.25 29.99 21.42
C ALA A 246 -28.43 31.50 21.14
N ILE A 247 -28.71 31.86 19.88
CA ILE A 247 -28.96 33.25 19.50
C ILE A 247 -30.18 33.80 20.24
N GLY A 248 -31.29 33.05 20.24
CA GLY A 248 -32.49 33.45 20.98
C GLY A 248 -32.23 33.60 22.47
N LEU A 249 -31.51 32.66 23.09
CA LEU A 249 -31.13 32.69 24.49
C LEU A 249 -30.27 33.92 24.84
N VAL A 250 -29.30 34.25 23.98
CA VAL A 250 -28.42 35.42 24.16
C VAL A 250 -29.24 36.73 24.17
N PHE A 251 -30.16 36.92 23.21
CA PHE A 251 -31.02 38.10 23.17
C PHE A 251 -32.01 38.14 24.35
N TRP A 252 -32.54 36.99 24.78
CA TRP A 252 -33.38 36.90 25.95
C TRP A 252 -32.64 37.31 27.24
N MET A 253 -31.38 36.82 27.42
CA MET A 253 -30.56 37.20 28.57
C MET A 253 -30.24 38.71 28.59
N ALA A 254 -29.94 39.30 27.42
CA ALA A 254 -29.65 40.72 27.33
C ALA A 254 -30.90 41.56 27.62
N ASN A 255 -32.01 41.31 26.93
CA ASN A 255 -33.18 42.17 26.95
C ASN A 255 -34.09 41.94 28.19
N SER A 256 -34.25 40.65 28.60
CA SER A 256 -35.18 40.32 29.72
C SER A 256 -34.49 40.28 31.08
N LEU A 257 -33.23 39.84 31.17
CA LEU A 257 -32.46 39.80 32.42
C LEU A 257 -31.56 41.02 32.60
N GLY A 258 -31.38 41.85 31.56
CA GLY A 258 -30.54 43.04 31.63
C GLY A 258 -29.05 42.74 31.91
N TRP A 259 -28.55 41.58 31.51
CA TRP A 259 -27.16 41.18 31.79
C TRP A 259 -26.14 41.86 30.89
N ALA A 260 -26.56 42.38 29.75
CA ALA A 260 -25.76 43.14 28.82
C ALA A 260 -26.62 43.97 27.87
N ASP A 261 -26.01 44.92 27.16
CA ASP A 261 -26.69 45.69 26.13
C ASP A 261 -26.97 44.86 24.86
N THR A 262 -27.94 45.30 24.06
CA THR A 262 -28.32 44.65 22.80
C THR A 262 -27.15 44.56 21.85
N ALA A 263 -26.20 45.51 21.85
CA ALA A 263 -24.98 45.50 21.09
C ALA A 263 -24.08 44.30 21.46
N VAL A 264 -23.97 43.99 22.74
CA VAL A 264 -23.23 42.82 23.23
C VAL A 264 -23.93 41.53 22.80
N ALA A 265 -25.26 41.45 22.86
CA ALA A 265 -26.04 40.31 22.39
C ALA A 265 -25.84 40.06 20.89
N ALA A 266 -25.81 41.11 20.08
CA ALA A 266 -25.50 41.01 18.65
C ALA A 266 -24.08 40.48 18.41
N THR A 267 -23.10 40.92 19.18
CA THR A 267 -21.72 40.43 19.12
C THR A 267 -21.60 38.94 19.48
N TYR A 268 -22.29 38.51 20.54
CA TYR A 268 -22.38 37.08 20.89
C TYR A 268 -22.96 36.27 19.76
N SER A 269 -24.05 36.71 19.15
CA SER A 269 -24.73 36.02 18.06
C SER A 269 -23.85 35.90 16.82
N LEU A 270 -23.16 36.98 16.43
CA LEU A 270 -22.19 36.96 15.32
C LEU A 270 -21.01 36.04 15.61
N THR A 271 -20.51 36.06 16.85
CA THR A 271 -19.39 35.18 17.25
C THR A 271 -19.80 33.71 17.21
N LEU A 272 -20.97 33.35 17.70
CA LEU A 272 -21.49 31.99 17.64
C LEU A 272 -21.67 31.50 16.21
N LEU A 273 -22.23 32.34 15.33
CA LEU A 273 -22.35 32.02 13.91
C LEU A 273 -21.00 31.82 13.24
N PHE A 274 -20.03 32.66 13.56
CA PHE A 274 -18.67 32.56 13.03
C PHE A 274 -17.94 31.30 13.53
N LEU A 275 -18.11 30.93 14.81
CA LEU A 275 -17.47 29.76 15.40
C LEU A 275 -18.10 28.44 14.97
N ARG A 276 -19.31 28.44 14.43
CA ARG A 276 -20.03 27.21 14.09
C ARG A 276 -19.23 26.27 13.19
N THR A 277 -18.74 26.76 12.07
CA THR A 277 -18.00 25.95 11.11
C THR A 277 -16.65 25.48 11.65
N PRO A 278 -15.77 26.34 12.19
CA PRO A 278 -14.51 25.91 12.80
C PRO A 278 -14.68 24.89 13.92
N LEU A 279 -15.70 25.06 14.78
CA LEU A 279 -15.96 24.13 15.88
C LEU A 279 -16.39 22.75 15.37
N LEU A 280 -17.31 22.69 14.41
CA LEU A 280 -17.77 21.43 13.81
C LEU A 280 -16.63 20.72 13.06
N SER A 281 -15.82 21.46 12.31
CA SER A 281 -14.64 20.92 11.63
C SER A 281 -13.62 20.37 12.63
N ALA A 282 -13.35 21.06 13.72
CA ALA A 282 -12.44 20.61 14.77
C ALA A 282 -12.95 19.32 15.44
N VAL A 283 -14.23 19.23 15.79
CA VAL A 283 -14.83 18.02 16.35
C VAL A 283 -14.78 16.87 15.35
N GLY A 284 -15.08 17.12 14.07
CA GLY A 284 -15.02 16.14 13.00
C GLY A 284 -13.60 15.67 12.64
N ALA A 285 -12.58 16.45 12.95
CA ALA A 285 -11.18 16.08 12.71
C ALA A 285 -10.64 15.03 13.70
N LEU A 286 -11.15 14.99 14.93
CA LEU A 286 -10.68 14.09 15.98
C LEU A 286 -10.73 12.60 15.58
N PRO A 287 -11.86 12.06 15.07
CA PRO A 287 -11.91 10.66 14.64
C PRO A 287 -10.96 10.35 13.48
N THR A 288 -10.76 11.33 12.61
CA THR A 288 -9.84 11.19 11.47
C THR A 288 -8.39 11.05 11.93
N LEU A 289 -8.01 11.83 12.96
CA LEU A 289 -6.69 11.72 13.58
C LEU A 289 -6.49 10.37 14.30
N LEU A 290 -7.51 9.88 14.98
CA LEU A 290 -7.48 8.55 15.62
C LEU A 290 -7.36 7.45 14.59
N SER A 291 -8.13 7.51 13.50
CA SER A 291 -8.04 6.56 12.37
C SER A 291 -6.66 6.56 11.72
N ALA A 292 -6.06 7.73 11.55
CA ALA A 292 -4.69 7.85 11.03
C ALA A 292 -3.65 7.25 11.98
N GLN A 293 -3.82 7.42 13.30
CA GLN A 293 -2.92 6.80 14.28
C GLN A 293 -2.99 5.28 14.23
N VAL A 294 -4.19 4.70 14.08
CA VAL A 294 -4.38 3.25 13.91
C VAL A 294 -3.71 2.77 12.62
N ALA A 295 -3.94 3.46 11.50
CA ALA A 295 -3.33 3.15 10.22
C ALA A 295 -1.78 3.20 10.30
N PHE A 296 -1.23 4.22 10.93
CA PHE A 296 0.21 4.36 11.12
C PHE A 296 0.80 3.23 11.97
N ASN A 297 0.14 2.87 13.06
CA ASN A 297 0.58 1.76 13.91
C ASN A 297 0.56 0.43 13.15
N LYS A 298 -0.47 0.19 12.32
CA LYS A 298 -0.56 -0.99 11.45
C LYS A 298 0.61 -1.06 10.45
N LEU A 299 0.96 0.05 9.79
CA LEU A 299 2.11 0.11 8.89
C LEU A 299 3.44 -0.22 9.60
N ARG A 300 3.59 0.19 10.85
CA ARG A 300 4.78 -0.15 11.67
C ARG A 300 4.85 -1.63 12.03
N GLN A 301 3.70 -2.27 12.29
CA GLN A 301 3.63 -3.69 12.65
C GLN A 301 4.09 -4.62 11.51
N PHE A 302 4.15 -4.16 10.28
CA PHE A 302 4.66 -4.96 9.16
C PHE A 302 6.15 -5.32 9.31
N SER A 303 6.88 -4.68 10.21
CA SER A 303 8.31 -4.96 10.47
C SER A 303 9.15 -5.01 9.19
N LEU A 304 8.90 -4.09 8.27
CA LEU A 304 9.64 -3.96 7.02
C LEU A 304 11.09 -3.53 7.29
N ALA A 305 11.97 -3.81 6.34
CA ALA A 305 13.36 -3.39 6.39
C ALA A 305 13.51 -1.89 6.70
N PRO A 306 14.58 -1.46 7.37
CA PRO A 306 14.85 -0.05 7.59
C PRO A 306 15.00 0.68 6.24
N TYR A 307 14.53 1.92 6.18
CA TYR A 307 14.62 2.72 4.97
C TYR A 307 16.09 3.03 4.63
N ARG A 308 16.45 2.75 3.37
CA ARG A 308 17.70 3.16 2.71
C ARG A 308 17.34 3.89 1.43
N ALA A 309 17.91 5.08 1.21
CA ALA A 309 17.60 5.89 0.03
C ALA A 309 18.25 5.32 -1.25
N ASP A 310 19.39 4.67 -1.12
CA ASP A 310 20.18 4.11 -2.21
C ASP A 310 19.75 2.68 -2.57
N PHE A 311 20.10 2.29 -3.79
CA PHE A 311 20.08 0.90 -4.24
C PHE A 311 21.53 0.43 -4.33
N PRO A 312 22.00 -0.39 -3.39
CA PRO A 312 23.36 -0.92 -3.44
C PRO A 312 23.59 -1.62 -4.78
N ARG A 313 24.72 -1.31 -5.43
CA ARG A 313 25.16 -2.00 -6.63
C ARG A 313 26.29 -2.95 -6.25
N PRO A 314 25.99 -4.18 -5.80
CA PRO A 314 27.00 -5.12 -5.40
C PRO A 314 27.88 -5.48 -6.60
N GLN A 315 29.14 -5.81 -6.35
CA GLN A 315 30.00 -6.38 -7.39
C GLN A 315 29.55 -7.81 -7.68
N ALA A 316 29.57 -8.21 -8.94
CA ALA A 316 29.34 -9.60 -9.32
C ALA A 316 30.56 -10.44 -8.88
N HIS A 317 30.36 -11.74 -8.64
CA HIS A 317 31.43 -12.74 -8.55
C HIS A 317 31.73 -13.29 -9.96
N PRO A 318 32.55 -12.61 -10.78
CA PRO A 318 32.62 -12.92 -12.19
C PRO A 318 33.27 -14.30 -12.47
N ASP A 319 34.06 -14.81 -11.53
CA ASP A 319 34.91 -16.02 -11.73
C ASP A 319 34.49 -17.19 -10.82
N TRP A 320 33.23 -17.19 -10.30
CA TRP A 320 32.77 -18.30 -9.51
C TRP A 320 32.85 -19.63 -10.26
N GLN A 321 33.22 -20.71 -9.55
CA GLN A 321 33.36 -22.06 -10.12
C GLN A 321 32.36 -23.03 -9.49
N THR A 322 32.14 -22.93 -8.21
CA THR A 322 31.24 -23.81 -7.44
C THR A 322 30.32 -23.06 -6.52
N LEU A 323 29.09 -23.54 -6.46
CA LEU A 323 28.08 -23.08 -5.50
C LEU A 323 27.61 -24.27 -4.69
N GLU A 324 27.72 -24.21 -3.38
CA GLU A 324 27.39 -25.33 -2.50
C GLU A 324 26.29 -24.95 -1.50
N LEU A 325 25.30 -25.83 -1.35
CA LEU A 325 24.44 -25.89 -0.19
C LEU A 325 25.00 -26.99 0.72
N ARG A 326 25.27 -26.66 1.98
CA ARG A 326 25.83 -27.60 2.96
C ARG A 326 24.94 -27.67 4.18
N ASP A 327 24.27 -28.81 4.37
CA ASP A 327 23.33 -29.11 5.45
C ASP A 327 22.22 -28.06 5.62
N VAL A 328 21.78 -27.49 4.50
CA VAL A 328 20.78 -26.42 4.49
C VAL A 328 19.43 -26.96 4.86
N THR A 329 18.78 -26.37 5.88
CA THR A 329 17.41 -26.68 6.30
C THR A 329 16.53 -25.46 6.24
N PHE A 330 15.26 -25.71 5.96
CA PHE A 330 14.22 -24.69 5.99
C PHE A 330 12.87 -25.28 6.38
N HIS A 331 12.07 -24.54 7.12
CA HIS A 331 10.67 -24.88 7.38
C HIS A 331 9.81 -23.60 7.33
N TYR A 332 8.58 -23.76 6.91
CA TYR A 332 7.60 -22.68 6.95
C TYR A 332 7.16 -22.37 8.39
N PRO A 333 6.65 -21.16 8.68
CA PRO A 333 6.26 -20.78 10.04
C PRO A 333 5.23 -21.69 10.70
N ASP A 334 4.38 -22.34 9.90
CA ASP A 334 3.37 -23.30 10.36
C ASP A 334 3.94 -24.70 10.68
N GLN A 335 5.24 -24.91 10.43
CA GLN A 335 5.99 -26.15 10.66
C GLN A 335 5.40 -27.42 10.03
N ARG A 336 4.43 -27.29 9.12
CA ARG A 336 3.76 -28.42 8.48
C ARG A 336 4.64 -29.12 7.44
N PHE A 337 5.62 -28.40 6.91
CA PHE A 337 6.54 -28.92 5.90
C PHE A 337 7.94 -28.36 6.13
N ALA A 338 8.93 -29.26 6.06
CA ALA A 338 10.34 -28.94 6.19
C ALA A 338 11.14 -29.47 4.99
N VAL A 339 12.17 -28.75 4.63
CA VAL A 339 13.11 -29.12 3.56
C VAL A 339 14.50 -29.22 4.18
N GLY A 340 15.21 -30.31 3.86
CA GLY A 340 16.58 -30.52 4.28
C GLY A 340 16.77 -31.63 5.31
N PRO A 341 18.03 -31.93 5.71
CA PRO A 341 19.25 -31.22 5.30
C PRO A 341 19.56 -31.38 3.80
N LEU A 342 19.79 -30.27 3.11
CA LEU A 342 20.09 -30.25 1.69
C LEU A 342 21.60 -30.13 1.49
N ASN A 343 22.16 -31.02 0.66
CA ASN A 343 23.53 -31.00 0.22
C ASN A 343 23.54 -30.99 -1.32
N LEU A 344 24.03 -29.92 -1.92
CA LEU A 344 24.06 -29.72 -3.37
C LEU A 344 25.30 -28.92 -3.74
N THR A 345 26.04 -29.37 -4.74
CA THR A 345 27.11 -28.60 -5.37
C THR A 345 26.74 -28.38 -6.81
N LEU A 346 26.66 -27.12 -7.26
CA LEU A 346 26.53 -26.75 -8.67
C LEU A 346 27.88 -26.29 -9.20
N LYS A 347 28.23 -26.72 -10.41
CA LYS A 347 29.43 -26.27 -11.11
C LYS A 347 29.06 -25.31 -12.24
N ARG A 348 29.95 -24.39 -12.54
CA ARG A 348 29.75 -23.46 -13.64
C ARG A 348 29.60 -24.18 -14.96
N GLY A 349 28.59 -23.80 -15.75
CA GLY A 349 28.32 -24.37 -17.06
C GLY A 349 27.54 -25.70 -17.05
N GLU A 350 27.13 -26.21 -15.88
CA GLU A 350 26.30 -27.43 -15.81
C GLU A 350 24.85 -27.17 -16.20
N LEU A 351 24.23 -28.18 -16.82
CA LEU A 351 22.78 -28.28 -16.99
C LEU A 351 22.23 -29.31 -15.98
N VAL A 352 21.50 -28.84 -14.99
CA VAL A 352 20.96 -29.67 -13.92
C VAL A 352 19.44 -29.68 -13.97
N PHE A 353 18.83 -30.87 -13.95
CA PHE A 353 17.39 -31.00 -13.81
C PHE A 353 17.02 -31.43 -12.39
N LEU A 354 15.98 -30.81 -11.86
CA LEU A 354 15.33 -31.18 -10.60
C LEU A 354 13.93 -31.73 -10.89
N ILE A 355 13.69 -32.95 -10.44
CA ILE A 355 12.40 -33.63 -10.55
C ILE A 355 11.80 -33.92 -9.18
N GLY A 356 10.56 -34.35 -9.13
CA GLY A 356 9.87 -34.75 -7.90
C GLY A 356 8.38 -34.45 -7.95
N GLY A 357 7.62 -35.09 -7.10
CA GLY A 357 6.17 -34.91 -7.01
C GLY A 357 5.75 -33.50 -6.56
N ASN A 358 4.45 -33.19 -6.72
CA ASN A 358 3.89 -31.94 -6.20
C ASN A 358 4.02 -31.95 -4.67
N GLY A 359 4.41 -30.79 -4.09
CA GLY A 359 4.64 -30.65 -2.66
C GLY A 359 5.93 -31.29 -2.12
N SER A 360 6.83 -31.79 -2.99
CA SER A 360 8.09 -32.40 -2.54
C SER A 360 9.13 -31.41 -2.03
N GLY A 361 8.97 -30.11 -2.31
CA GLY A 361 9.90 -29.04 -1.88
C GLY A 361 10.73 -28.41 -2.98
N LYS A 362 10.47 -28.68 -4.27
CA LYS A 362 11.21 -28.15 -5.42
C LYS A 362 11.27 -26.62 -5.45
N SER A 363 10.11 -25.97 -5.32
CA SER A 363 10.06 -24.49 -5.35
C SER A 363 10.72 -23.90 -4.11
N THR A 364 10.64 -24.56 -2.95
CA THR A 364 11.36 -24.14 -1.74
C THR A 364 12.88 -24.23 -1.95
N LEU A 365 13.38 -25.31 -2.57
CA LEU A 365 14.79 -25.43 -2.95
C LEU A 365 15.20 -24.32 -3.93
N ALA A 366 14.36 -23.99 -4.92
CA ALA A 366 14.62 -22.90 -5.85
C ALA A 366 14.76 -21.55 -5.14
N MET A 367 13.89 -21.26 -4.18
CA MET A 367 13.95 -20.04 -3.36
C MET A 367 15.19 -19.99 -2.47
N LEU A 368 15.61 -21.13 -1.90
CA LEU A 368 16.84 -21.23 -1.10
C LEU A 368 18.08 -21.09 -2.00
N LEU A 369 18.09 -21.77 -3.14
CA LEU A 369 19.20 -21.74 -4.10
C LEU A 369 19.44 -20.34 -4.65
N THR A 370 18.38 -19.57 -4.93
CA THR A 370 18.49 -18.19 -5.39
C THR A 370 18.76 -17.17 -4.26
N GLY A 371 18.79 -17.62 -3.00
CA GLY A 371 18.95 -16.75 -1.84
C GLY A 371 17.76 -15.83 -1.58
N LEU A 372 16.59 -16.14 -2.13
CA LEU A 372 15.33 -15.45 -1.86
C LEU A 372 14.79 -15.83 -0.49
N TYR A 373 14.93 -17.11 -0.11
CA TYR A 373 14.72 -17.60 1.25
C TYR A 373 16.06 -17.76 1.97
N GLN A 374 16.05 -17.54 3.28
CA GLN A 374 17.22 -17.72 4.11
C GLN A 374 17.17 -19.10 4.80
N PRO A 375 18.28 -19.87 4.77
CA PRO A 375 18.34 -21.13 5.51
C PRO A 375 18.24 -20.88 7.01
N ILE A 376 17.49 -21.77 7.71
CA ILE A 376 17.41 -21.75 9.17
C ILE A 376 18.69 -22.35 9.77
N SER A 377 19.23 -23.38 9.12
CA SER A 377 20.53 -23.95 9.47
C SER A 377 21.29 -24.36 8.21
N GLY A 378 22.56 -24.66 8.35
CA GLY A 378 23.47 -24.93 7.25
C GLY A 378 24.05 -23.65 6.64
N GLN A 379 24.73 -23.79 5.53
CA GLN A 379 25.45 -22.71 4.86
C GLN A 379 25.34 -22.79 3.34
N ILE A 380 25.30 -21.62 2.70
CA ILE A 380 25.48 -21.47 1.26
C ILE A 380 26.90 -20.96 1.04
N LEU A 381 27.67 -21.62 0.18
CA LEU A 381 29.05 -21.26 -0.10
C LEU A 381 29.24 -21.00 -1.60
N VAL A 382 30.06 -20.04 -1.93
CA VAL A 382 30.56 -19.76 -3.28
C VAL A 382 32.08 -19.98 -3.25
N ASP A 383 32.58 -20.92 -4.07
CA ASP A 383 33.99 -21.32 -4.10
C ASP A 383 34.54 -21.63 -2.69
N GLY A 384 33.74 -22.35 -1.90
CA GLY A 384 34.09 -22.72 -0.52
C GLY A 384 34.01 -21.60 0.52
N GLN A 385 33.69 -20.38 0.11
CA GLN A 385 33.51 -19.25 1.02
C GLN A 385 32.05 -19.11 1.44
N PRO A 386 31.74 -19.06 2.74
CA PRO A 386 30.39 -18.86 3.20
C PRO A 386 29.81 -17.53 2.70
N LEU A 387 28.55 -17.54 2.30
CA LEU A 387 27.82 -16.34 1.92
C LEU A 387 27.72 -15.42 3.14
N ALA A 388 28.19 -14.18 3.00
CA ALA A 388 28.03 -13.18 4.06
C ALA A 388 26.55 -12.84 4.20
N ALA A 389 25.98 -13.10 5.38
CA ALA A 389 24.58 -12.81 5.69
C ALA A 389 24.21 -11.32 5.48
N GLU A 390 25.20 -10.44 5.50
CA GLU A 390 25.06 -8.99 5.36
C GLU A 390 24.95 -8.53 3.88
N ARG A 391 25.27 -9.37 2.90
CA ARG A 391 25.31 -9.01 1.48
C ARG A 391 24.66 -10.05 0.55
N PRO A 392 23.40 -10.40 0.77
CA PRO A 392 22.69 -11.37 -0.07
C PRO A 392 22.52 -10.88 -1.52
N GLU A 393 22.61 -9.56 -1.77
CA GLU A 393 22.48 -8.99 -3.10
C GLU A 393 23.65 -9.37 -4.02
N GLU A 394 24.87 -9.56 -3.51
CA GLU A 394 26.04 -10.00 -4.28
C GLU A 394 25.82 -11.41 -4.85
N TYR A 395 25.30 -12.29 -4.01
CA TYR A 395 24.94 -13.66 -4.39
C TYR A 395 23.80 -13.72 -5.41
N ARG A 396 22.73 -12.97 -5.15
CA ARG A 396 21.57 -12.94 -6.05
C ARG A 396 21.89 -12.44 -7.45
N LYS A 397 22.95 -11.65 -7.62
CA LYS A 397 23.45 -11.24 -8.94
C LYS A 397 23.93 -12.37 -9.82
N LEU A 398 24.23 -13.53 -9.28
CA LEU A 398 24.58 -14.72 -10.06
C LEU A 398 23.37 -15.26 -10.83
N PHE A 399 22.16 -14.99 -10.37
CA PHE A 399 20.94 -15.61 -10.86
C PHE A 399 20.09 -14.69 -11.72
N SER A 400 19.48 -15.26 -12.75
CA SER A 400 18.19 -14.87 -13.28
C SER A 400 17.23 -16.06 -13.16
N ALA A 401 15.95 -15.80 -12.94
CA ALA A 401 14.98 -16.86 -12.68
C ALA A 401 13.67 -16.61 -13.39
N VAL A 402 13.06 -17.69 -13.90
CA VAL A 402 11.69 -17.70 -14.37
C VAL A 402 10.91 -18.67 -13.48
N PHE A 403 10.15 -18.12 -12.55
CA PHE A 403 9.29 -18.87 -11.64
C PHE A 403 7.97 -19.26 -12.32
N THR A 404 7.22 -20.16 -11.69
CA THR A 404 5.91 -20.60 -12.20
C THR A 404 4.92 -19.43 -12.30
N ASP A 405 4.92 -18.54 -11.29
CA ASP A 405 4.11 -17.32 -11.25
C ASP A 405 4.84 -16.16 -11.93
N VAL A 406 4.75 -16.14 -13.27
CA VAL A 406 5.45 -15.16 -14.09
C VAL A 406 4.84 -13.78 -13.98
N TRP A 407 5.64 -12.82 -13.50
CA TRP A 407 5.36 -11.39 -13.66
C TRP A 407 6.22 -10.81 -14.79
N LEU A 408 5.59 -10.15 -15.76
CA LEU A 408 6.31 -9.53 -16.88
C LEU A 408 6.50 -8.05 -16.64
N PHE A 409 7.75 -7.61 -16.70
CA PHE A 409 8.10 -6.20 -16.82
C PHE A 409 8.07 -5.80 -18.30
N ASP A 410 7.70 -4.56 -18.54
CA ASP A 410 7.57 -4.04 -19.91
C ASP A 410 8.90 -3.59 -20.52
N ARG A 411 10.00 -3.55 -19.74
CA ARG A 411 11.30 -3.09 -20.19
C ARG A 411 12.36 -4.18 -20.12
N LEU A 412 13.11 -4.33 -21.21
CA LEU A 412 14.25 -5.23 -21.30
C LEU A 412 15.51 -4.51 -20.78
N LEU A 413 16.05 -5.00 -19.69
CA LEU A 413 17.23 -4.43 -19.04
C LEU A 413 18.43 -5.38 -19.17
N GLY A 414 19.59 -4.80 -19.38
CA GLY A 414 20.88 -5.47 -19.36
C GLY A 414 21.42 -5.71 -17.93
N PRO A 415 22.64 -6.25 -17.80
CA PRO A 415 23.22 -6.71 -16.54
C PRO A 415 23.35 -5.66 -15.45
N GLN A 416 23.49 -4.39 -15.80
CA GLN A 416 23.66 -3.27 -14.87
C GLN A 416 22.43 -2.34 -14.79
N GLY A 417 21.33 -2.73 -15.46
CA GLY A 417 20.09 -1.96 -15.52
C GLY A 417 20.03 -0.98 -16.69
N GLU A 418 21.01 -1.00 -17.59
CA GLU A 418 20.99 -0.33 -18.89
C GLU A 418 20.00 -1.01 -19.84
N GLU A 419 19.81 -0.48 -21.01
CA GLU A 419 19.03 -1.12 -22.08
C GLU A 419 19.72 -2.41 -22.52
N ALA A 420 18.94 -3.49 -22.70
CA ALA A 420 19.46 -4.78 -23.13
C ALA A 420 20.13 -4.70 -24.52
N ASP A 421 21.14 -5.54 -24.76
CA ASP A 421 21.80 -5.62 -26.05
C ASP A 421 20.80 -5.95 -27.17
N PRO A 422 20.60 -5.05 -28.14
CA PRO A 422 19.64 -5.26 -29.21
C PRO A 422 19.92 -6.50 -30.08
N ALA A 423 21.18 -6.87 -30.25
CA ALA A 423 21.55 -8.03 -31.03
C ALA A 423 21.18 -9.34 -30.34
N LEU A 424 21.42 -9.41 -29.02
CA LEU A 424 20.99 -10.53 -28.17
C LEU A 424 19.46 -10.63 -28.16
N VAL A 425 18.79 -9.53 -27.96
CA VAL A 425 17.32 -9.48 -27.93
C VAL A 425 16.72 -9.93 -29.25
N ALA A 426 17.20 -9.45 -30.40
CA ALA A 426 16.72 -9.84 -31.72
C ALA A 426 16.91 -11.36 -31.96
N THR A 427 18.09 -11.88 -31.62
CA THR A 427 18.42 -13.31 -31.77
C THR A 427 17.46 -14.18 -30.93
N TRP A 428 17.23 -13.82 -29.69
CA TRP A 428 16.37 -14.61 -28.81
C TRP A 428 14.88 -14.44 -29.12
N LEU A 429 14.43 -13.28 -29.63
CA LEU A 429 13.08 -13.10 -30.12
C LEU A 429 12.75 -14.08 -31.25
N GLU A 430 13.66 -14.26 -32.18
CA GLU A 430 13.51 -15.24 -33.28
C GLU A 430 13.48 -16.68 -32.74
N ARG A 431 14.43 -17.06 -31.90
CA ARG A 431 14.53 -18.39 -31.30
C ARG A 431 13.33 -18.75 -30.41
N LEU A 432 12.79 -17.77 -29.68
CA LEU A 432 11.59 -17.93 -28.86
C LEU A 432 10.29 -17.83 -29.69
N GLN A 433 10.41 -17.67 -31.02
CA GLN A 433 9.27 -17.52 -31.94
C GLN A 433 8.33 -16.37 -31.54
N MET A 434 8.90 -15.28 -31.05
CA MET A 434 8.17 -14.10 -30.57
C MET A 434 8.36 -12.86 -31.46
N ALA A 435 9.27 -12.89 -32.44
CA ALA A 435 9.61 -11.73 -33.28
C ALA A 435 8.40 -11.13 -34.01
N HIS A 436 7.44 -11.95 -34.42
CA HIS A 436 6.21 -11.51 -35.09
C HIS A 436 5.09 -11.07 -34.13
N LYS A 437 5.23 -11.33 -32.84
CA LYS A 437 4.21 -11.05 -31.81
C LYS A 437 4.58 -9.89 -30.89
N LEU A 438 5.87 -9.70 -30.63
CA LEU A 438 6.39 -8.73 -29.68
C LEU A 438 6.89 -7.50 -30.43
N GLN A 439 6.25 -6.37 -30.21
CA GLN A 439 6.72 -5.09 -30.71
C GLN A 439 7.53 -4.40 -29.60
N LEU A 440 8.76 -4.04 -29.91
CA LEU A 440 9.64 -3.29 -29.02
C LEU A 440 9.73 -1.85 -29.50
N GLU A 441 9.36 -0.92 -28.63
CA GLU A 441 9.51 0.50 -28.84
C GLU A 441 10.47 1.07 -27.78
N ASN A 442 11.64 1.52 -28.21
CA ASN A 442 12.69 2.05 -27.32
C ASN A 442 13.03 1.11 -26.14
N GLY A 443 13.24 -0.18 -26.41
CA GLY A 443 13.54 -1.18 -25.38
C GLY A 443 12.36 -1.56 -24.48
N LYS A 444 11.15 -1.12 -24.83
CA LYS A 444 9.92 -1.39 -24.09
C LYS A 444 8.97 -2.26 -24.89
N ILE A 445 8.34 -3.22 -24.23
CA ILE A 445 7.33 -4.10 -24.80
C ILE A 445 6.01 -3.36 -24.88
N ALA A 446 5.49 -3.15 -26.11
CA ALA A 446 4.29 -2.36 -26.34
C ALA A 446 3.02 -3.04 -25.85
N ASP A 447 2.92 -4.38 -25.91
CA ASP A 447 1.73 -5.14 -25.49
C ASP A 447 2.12 -6.41 -24.72
N LEU A 448 1.61 -6.53 -23.49
CA LEU A 448 1.81 -7.67 -22.59
C LEU A 448 0.60 -8.63 -22.55
N ARG A 449 -0.38 -8.47 -23.46
CA ARG A 449 -1.54 -9.37 -23.58
C ARG A 449 -1.16 -10.65 -24.32
N LEU A 450 -0.52 -11.56 -23.59
CA LEU A 450 0.09 -12.78 -24.07
C LEU A 450 -0.58 -14.00 -23.46
N SER A 451 -0.57 -15.14 -24.18
CA SER A 451 -0.94 -16.44 -23.60
C SER A 451 0.07 -16.85 -22.51
N LYS A 452 -0.28 -17.84 -21.67
CA LYS A 452 0.62 -18.31 -20.60
C LYS A 452 1.97 -18.76 -21.15
N GLY A 453 1.99 -19.57 -22.23
CA GLY A 453 3.22 -20.01 -22.86
C GLY A 453 4.05 -18.84 -23.43
N GLN A 454 3.41 -17.87 -24.09
CA GLN A 454 4.07 -16.67 -24.59
C GLN A 454 4.64 -15.81 -23.45
N LYS A 455 3.92 -15.66 -22.32
CA LYS A 455 4.45 -14.98 -21.14
C LYS A 455 5.73 -15.61 -20.63
N LYS A 456 5.78 -16.94 -20.55
CA LYS A 456 7.00 -17.66 -20.15
C LYS A 456 8.16 -17.48 -21.15
N ARG A 457 7.87 -17.41 -22.45
CA ARG A 457 8.88 -17.10 -23.48
C ARG A 457 9.47 -15.70 -23.30
N VAL A 458 8.61 -14.70 -23.05
CA VAL A 458 9.06 -13.33 -22.78
C VAL A 458 9.82 -13.23 -21.45
N ALA A 459 9.39 -13.95 -20.41
CA ALA A 459 10.11 -13.99 -19.14
C ALA A 459 11.52 -14.60 -19.30
N LEU A 460 11.67 -15.61 -20.15
CA LEU A 460 12.98 -16.16 -20.48
C LEU A 460 13.84 -15.14 -21.23
N LEU A 461 13.24 -14.38 -22.17
CA LEU A 461 13.94 -13.29 -22.85
C LEU A 461 14.45 -12.23 -21.87
N LEU A 462 13.61 -11.82 -20.89
CA LEU A 462 14.00 -10.90 -19.82
C LEU A 462 15.18 -11.45 -19.00
N ALA A 463 15.08 -12.72 -18.58
CA ALA A 463 16.14 -13.39 -17.81
C ALA A 463 17.46 -13.50 -18.58
N LEU A 464 17.41 -13.76 -19.89
CA LEU A 464 18.59 -13.82 -20.75
C LEU A 464 19.21 -12.45 -21.01
N ALA A 465 18.37 -11.41 -21.16
CA ALA A 465 18.82 -10.03 -21.34
C ALA A 465 19.66 -9.53 -20.14
N GLU A 466 19.33 -9.95 -18.94
CA GLU A 466 20.10 -9.65 -17.72
C GLU A 466 21.50 -10.30 -17.71
N SER A 467 21.76 -11.26 -18.60
CA SER A 467 23.05 -11.92 -18.81
C SER A 467 23.69 -12.51 -17.55
N ARG A 468 22.88 -12.98 -16.57
CA ARG A 468 23.39 -13.63 -15.36
C ARG A 468 24.03 -14.98 -15.68
N ASP A 469 24.88 -15.45 -14.76
CA ASP A 469 25.63 -16.70 -14.96
C ASP A 469 24.78 -17.96 -14.75
N ILE A 470 23.81 -17.89 -13.83
CA ILE A 470 22.91 -18.99 -13.49
C ILE A 470 21.49 -18.64 -13.89
N ILE A 471 20.85 -19.53 -14.66
CA ILE A 471 19.46 -19.39 -15.08
C ILE A 471 18.65 -20.48 -14.37
N LEU A 472 17.70 -20.07 -13.53
CA LEU A 472 16.77 -20.96 -12.87
C LEU A 472 15.43 -20.94 -13.62
N LEU A 473 14.91 -22.12 -13.98
CA LEU A 473 13.67 -22.29 -14.73
C LEU A 473 12.72 -23.20 -13.93
N ASP A 474 11.65 -22.64 -13.39
CA ASP A 474 10.67 -23.39 -12.60
C ASP A 474 9.47 -23.77 -13.49
N GLU A 475 9.40 -25.05 -13.88
CA GLU A 475 8.34 -25.63 -14.73
C GLU A 475 8.05 -24.81 -15.99
N TRP A 476 9.11 -24.28 -16.61
CA TRP A 476 8.98 -23.35 -17.73
C TRP A 476 8.29 -23.99 -18.93
N ALA A 477 8.61 -25.24 -19.25
CA ALA A 477 8.13 -25.92 -20.42
C ALA A 477 6.68 -26.42 -20.32
N ALA A 478 6.09 -26.45 -19.12
CA ALA A 478 4.77 -27.03 -18.88
C ALA A 478 3.64 -26.38 -19.71
N ASP A 479 3.72 -25.05 -19.97
CA ASP A 479 2.73 -24.31 -20.73
C ASP A 479 3.10 -24.14 -22.24
N GLN A 480 4.11 -24.88 -22.73
CA GLN A 480 4.53 -24.83 -24.13
C GLN A 480 3.84 -25.93 -24.96
N ASP A 481 3.63 -25.64 -26.23
CA ASP A 481 3.17 -26.67 -27.17
C ASP A 481 4.25 -27.77 -27.35
N PRO A 482 3.85 -29.00 -27.77
CA PRO A 482 4.80 -30.14 -27.84
C PRO A 482 5.98 -29.91 -28.78
N HIS A 483 5.79 -29.16 -29.88
CA HIS A 483 6.87 -28.88 -30.82
C HIS A 483 7.91 -27.94 -30.20
N PHE A 484 7.43 -26.82 -29.63
CA PHE A 484 8.33 -25.85 -29.02
C PHE A 484 8.96 -26.39 -27.71
N ARG A 485 8.26 -27.25 -26.96
CA ARG A 485 8.81 -27.96 -25.81
C ARG A 485 10.02 -28.81 -26.20
N ARG A 486 9.94 -29.55 -27.32
CA ARG A 486 11.07 -30.32 -27.87
C ARG A 486 12.23 -29.41 -28.24
N GLU A 487 11.96 -28.32 -28.94
CA GLU A 487 12.96 -27.32 -29.33
C GLU A 487 13.66 -26.73 -28.08
N PHE A 488 12.91 -26.44 -27.06
CA PHE A 488 13.47 -25.94 -25.79
C PHE A 488 14.47 -26.89 -25.17
N TYR A 489 14.12 -28.15 -24.99
CA TYR A 489 15.04 -29.14 -24.39
C TYR A 489 16.21 -29.53 -25.28
N GLN A 490 16.00 -29.67 -26.57
CA GLN A 490 17.02 -30.16 -27.48
C GLN A 490 17.91 -29.08 -28.09
N VAL A 491 17.44 -27.84 -28.15
CA VAL A 491 18.17 -26.73 -28.81
C VAL A 491 18.46 -25.60 -27.84
N LEU A 492 17.42 -25.05 -27.17
CA LEU A 492 17.58 -23.81 -26.39
C LEU A 492 18.40 -24.04 -25.12
N LEU A 493 18.16 -25.12 -24.36
CA LEU A 493 18.93 -25.42 -23.14
C LEU A 493 20.40 -25.67 -23.45
N PRO A 494 20.77 -26.54 -24.42
CA PRO A 494 22.18 -26.71 -24.83
C PRO A 494 22.85 -25.42 -25.34
N LEU A 495 22.08 -24.57 -26.02
CA LEU A 495 22.59 -23.28 -26.47
C LEU A 495 22.92 -22.35 -25.30
N MET A 496 22.06 -22.27 -24.27
CA MET A 496 22.37 -21.50 -23.08
C MET A 496 23.63 -22.00 -22.38
N GLN A 497 23.81 -23.32 -22.31
CA GLN A 497 25.03 -23.95 -21.78
C GLN A 497 26.27 -23.59 -22.62
N GLN A 498 26.18 -23.63 -23.96
CA GLN A 498 27.26 -23.21 -24.87
C GLN A 498 27.62 -21.74 -24.72
N MET A 499 26.67 -20.88 -24.31
CA MET A 499 26.91 -19.50 -23.95
C MET A 499 27.58 -19.35 -22.56
N GLY A 500 27.99 -20.44 -21.93
CA GLY A 500 28.63 -20.46 -20.61
C GLY A 500 27.65 -20.28 -19.43
N LYS A 501 26.34 -20.44 -19.66
CA LYS A 501 25.35 -20.35 -18.59
C LYS A 501 25.24 -21.68 -17.85
N THR A 502 25.11 -21.60 -16.53
CA THR A 502 24.66 -22.73 -15.70
C THR A 502 23.13 -22.71 -15.69
N VAL A 503 22.52 -23.84 -16.00
CA VAL A 503 21.05 -23.92 -16.05
C VAL A 503 20.56 -24.91 -15.00
N PHE A 504 19.68 -24.43 -14.13
CA PHE A 504 18.97 -25.24 -13.15
C PHE A 504 17.49 -25.26 -13.50
N ALA A 505 16.99 -26.37 -14.02
CA ALA A 505 15.62 -26.48 -14.50
C ALA A 505 14.80 -27.48 -13.66
N ILE A 506 13.70 -27.00 -13.10
CA ILE A 506 12.70 -27.88 -12.49
C ILE A 506 11.76 -28.33 -13.61
N SER A 507 11.64 -29.64 -13.79
CA SER A 507 10.85 -30.21 -14.88
C SER A 507 10.13 -31.50 -14.45
N HIS A 508 8.98 -31.72 -15.08
CA HIS A 508 8.25 -32.98 -15.05
C HIS A 508 8.30 -33.72 -16.40
N ASP A 509 9.04 -33.17 -17.38
CA ASP A 509 9.13 -33.70 -18.74
C ASP A 509 10.23 -34.78 -18.85
N ASP A 510 9.89 -35.94 -18.42
CA ASP A 510 10.72 -37.14 -18.28
C ASP A 510 11.40 -37.61 -19.57
N HIS A 511 10.79 -37.36 -20.71
CA HIS A 511 11.40 -37.69 -22.04
C HIS A 511 12.72 -36.95 -22.32
N TYR A 512 13.05 -35.90 -21.58
CA TYR A 512 14.22 -35.05 -21.81
C TYR A 512 15.28 -35.14 -20.72
N PHE A 513 15.11 -36.00 -19.69
CA PHE A 513 16.06 -36.12 -18.58
C PHE A 513 17.48 -36.52 -19.01
N GLN A 514 17.60 -37.20 -20.15
CA GLN A 514 18.90 -37.56 -20.73
C GLN A 514 19.77 -36.37 -21.19
N HIS A 515 19.15 -35.19 -21.44
CA HIS A 515 19.87 -34.02 -21.89
C HIS A 515 20.55 -33.25 -20.74
N ALA A 516 20.21 -33.51 -19.48
CA ALA A 516 20.88 -32.91 -18.34
C ALA A 516 22.24 -33.56 -18.05
N ASP A 517 23.20 -32.79 -17.58
CA ASP A 517 24.45 -33.33 -17.04
C ASP A 517 24.17 -34.11 -15.76
N ARG A 518 23.28 -33.57 -14.90
CA ARG A 518 22.88 -34.17 -13.63
C ARG A 518 21.38 -34.17 -13.48
N LEU A 519 20.84 -35.22 -12.87
CA LEU A 519 19.43 -35.36 -12.54
C LEU A 519 19.29 -35.49 -11.03
N LEU A 520 18.57 -34.53 -10.44
CA LEU A 520 18.28 -34.49 -9.00
C LEU A 520 16.82 -34.81 -8.78
N GLU A 521 16.52 -35.48 -7.68
CA GLU A 521 15.14 -35.76 -7.27
C GLU A 521 14.87 -35.21 -5.87
N MET A 522 13.73 -34.54 -5.76
CA MET A 522 13.20 -34.04 -4.48
C MET A 522 12.07 -34.96 -4.00
N ARG A 523 12.24 -35.62 -2.85
CA ARG A 523 11.22 -36.48 -2.23
C ARG A 523 10.99 -36.04 -0.78
N ALA A 524 9.78 -35.62 -0.46
CA ALA A 524 9.37 -35.25 0.92
C ALA A 524 10.40 -34.33 1.64
N GLY A 525 10.90 -33.31 0.95
CA GLY A 525 11.87 -32.36 1.50
C GLY A 525 13.33 -32.80 1.48
N GLN A 526 13.64 -34.01 0.99
CA GLN A 526 14.99 -34.55 0.86
C GLN A 526 15.45 -34.49 -0.60
N LEU A 527 16.73 -34.18 -0.82
CA LEU A 527 17.35 -34.11 -2.14
C LEU A 527 18.26 -35.33 -2.36
N ALA A 528 18.10 -35.99 -3.49
CA ALA A 528 18.95 -37.09 -3.93
C ALA A 528 19.40 -36.86 -5.38
N GLU A 529 20.62 -37.30 -5.71
CA GLU A 529 21.11 -37.34 -7.10
C GLU A 529 20.86 -38.72 -7.69
N LEU A 530 20.17 -38.79 -8.82
CA LEU A 530 19.89 -40.01 -9.53
C LEU A 530 21.06 -40.34 -10.47
N THR A 531 21.68 -41.52 -10.29
CA THR A 531 22.82 -41.98 -11.07
C THR A 531 22.57 -43.37 -11.62
N GLY A 532 23.27 -43.77 -12.71
CA GLY A 532 23.23 -45.12 -13.25
C GLY A 532 21.83 -45.65 -13.56
N GLU A 533 21.48 -46.82 -13.02
CA GLU A 533 20.19 -47.48 -13.24
C GLU A 533 19.00 -46.65 -12.76
N GLU A 534 19.13 -45.91 -11.65
CA GLU A 534 18.04 -45.06 -11.12
C GLU A 534 17.68 -43.95 -12.11
N ARG A 535 18.66 -43.35 -12.75
CA ARG A 535 18.46 -42.34 -13.79
C ARG A 535 17.79 -42.91 -15.03
N GLU A 536 18.22 -44.11 -15.46
CA GLU A 536 17.60 -44.83 -16.58
C GLU A 536 16.17 -45.24 -16.25
N GLN A 537 15.91 -45.69 -15.04
CA GLN A 537 14.60 -46.09 -14.61
C GLN A 537 13.66 -44.89 -14.52
N ALA A 538 14.09 -43.75 -13.99
CA ALA A 538 13.32 -42.50 -14.00
C ALA A 538 12.94 -42.07 -15.42
N SER A 539 13.80 -42.27 -16.40
CA SER A 539 13.52 -42.01 -17.82
C SER A 539 12.58 -43.06 -18.47
N ARG A 540 12.61 -44.32 -18.02
CA ARG A 540 11.76 -45.42 -18.56
C ARG A 540 10.36 -45.45 -17.97
N ASP A 541 10.22 -45.23 -16.66
CA ASP A 541 8.92 -45.18 -15.98
C ASP A 541 8.02 -44.08 -16.55
N ALA A 542 8.62 -43.07 -17.08
CA ALA A 542 8.06 -42.01 -17.83
C ALA A 542 7.45 -42.44 -19.16
N VAL A 543 8.21 -43.19 -19.94
CA VAL A 543 7.75 -43.71 -21.25
C VAL A 543 6.61 -44.72 -21.06
N ALA A 544 6.62 -45.50 -19.98
CA ALA A 544 5.59 -46.49 -19.68
C ALA A 544 4.26 -45.89 -19.23
N ARG A 545 4.25 -44.69 -18.67
CA ARG A 545 3.02 -43.97 -18.25
C ARG A 545 2.33 -43.23 -19.41
N THR A 546 2.97 -43.08 -20.55
CA THR A 546 2.47 -42.38 -21.74
C THR A 546 2.09 -43.32 -22.88
N ALA A 547 2.36 -44.62 -22.77
CA ALA A 547 1.87 -45.68 -23.63
C ALA A 547 0.64 -46.34 -23.07
#